data_3aca76f48bc47cc06c48006f185a40ef
#
_entry.id   3aca76f48bc47cc06c48006f185a40ef
#
_cell.length_a   1.000
_cell.length_b   1.000
_cell.length_c   1.000
_cell.angle_alpha   90.00
_cell.angle_beta   90.00
_cell.angle_gamma   90.00
#
_symmetry.space_group_name_H-M   'P 1'
#
loop_
_entity.id
_entity.type
_entity.pdbx_description
1 polymer ?
#
loop_
_entity_poly.entity_id
_entity_poly.type
_entity_poly.pdbx_seq_one_letter_code
_entity_poly.pdbx_strand_id
1 'polypeptide(L)' 'SLGYSARETKDALKQVPENIKGINARIKEALKILGGK' A
#
# COMPACT_ATOMS: atom_id res chain seq x y z
N SER A 1 -12.07 -11.71 4.39
CA SER A 1 -10.71 -11.29 4.09
C SER A 1 -10.68 -10.53 2.77
N LEU A 2 -9.79 -9.61 2.65
CA LEU A 2 -9.66 -8.81 1.45
C LEU A 2 -8.82 -9.48 0.36
N GLY A 3 -8.30 -10.64 0.67
CA GLY A 3 -7.51 -11.38 -0.30
C GLY A 3 -6.04 -11.02 -0.34
N TYR A 4 -5.61 -10.08 0.47
CA TYR A 4 -4.19 -9.70 0.54
C TYR A 4 -3.57 -10.19 1.83
N SER A 5 -2.34 -10.70 1.73
CA SER A 5 -1.60 -11.14 2.91
C SER A 5 -0.94 -9.93 3.58
N ALA A 6 -0.52 -10.13 4.84
CA ALA A 6 0.22 -9.09 5.55
C ALA A 6 1.52 -8.76 4.83
N ARG A 7 2.16 -9.75 4.22
CA ARG A 7 3.39 -9.54 3.46
C ARG A 7 3.14 -8.65 2.24
N GLU A 8 2.07 -8.93 1.50
CA GLU A 8 1.74 -8.13 0.33
C GLU A 8 1.46 -6.69 0.69
N THR A 9 0.71 -6.48 1.77
CA THR A 9 0.41 -5.14 2.25
C THR A 9 1.68 -4.41 2.65
N LYS A 10 2.55 -5.09 3.38
CA LYS A 10 3.80 -4.49 3.81
C LYS A 10 4.69 -4.12 2.62
N ASP A 11 4.77 -5.00 1.64
CA ASP A 11 5.57 -4.73 0.45
C ASP A 11 5.02 -3.55 -0.34
N ALA A 12 3.70 -3.47 -0.47
CA ALA A 12 3.07 -2.34 -1.14
C ALA A 12 3.39 -1.03 -0.43
N LEU A 13 3.34 -1.03 0.90
CA LEU A 13 3.67 0.18 1.67
C LEU A 13 5.11 0.62 1.45
N LYS A 14 6.02 -0.32 1.28
CA LYS A 14 7.42 0.02 0.99
C LYS A 14 7.58 0.69 -0.37
N GLN A 15 6.68 0.43 -1.29
CA GLN A 15 6.72 1.02 -2.62
C GLN A 15 6.08 2.40 -2.68
N VAL A 16 5.41 2.82 -1.61
CA VAL A 16 4.83 4.16 -1.55
C VAL A 16 5.96 5.18 -1.42
N PRO A 17 6.02 6.19 -2.30
CA PRO A 17 7.08 7.20 -2.22
C PRO A 17 7.12 7.91 -0.88
N GLU A 18 8.31 8.30 -0.47
CA GLU A 18 8.48 8.95 0.82
C GLU A 18 7.83 10.31 0.90
N ASN A 19 7.63 10.97 -0.23
CA ASN A 19 6.98 12.27 -0.24
C ASN A 19 5.47 12.19 0.00
N ILE A 20 4.90 10.99 -0.02
CA ILE A 20 3.50 10.80 0.34
C ILE A 20 3.41 10.78 1.86
N LYS A 21 2.87 11.84 2.44
CA LYS A 21 2.78 12.00 3.89
C LYS A 21 1.39 11.70 4.39
N GLY A 22 1.32 11.27 5.64
CA GLY A 22 0.05 10.93 6.27
C GLY A 22 -0.34 9.49 6.05
N ILE A 23 -0.82 8.87 7.11
CA ILE A 23 -1.18 7.45 7.10
C ILE A 23 -2.25 7.14 6.06
N ASN A 24 -3.30 7.96 6.00
CA ASN A 24 -4.40 7.71 5.08
C ASN A 24 -3.95 7.78 3.62
N ALA A 25 -3.12 8.76 3.30
CA ALA A 25 -2.61 8.91 1.94
C ALA A 25 -1.72 7.73 1.56
N ARG A 26 -0.89 7.27 2.49
CA ARG A 26 0.00 6.14 2.25
C ARG A 26 -0.78 4.85 2.05
N ILE A 27 -1.80 4.62 2.85
CA ILE A 27 -2.66 3.44 2.70
C ILE A 27 -3.35 3.45 1.34
N LYS A 28 -3.85 4.61 0.94
CA LYS A 28 -4.52 4.77 -0.35
C LYS A 28 -3.59 4.40 -1.50
N GLU A 29 -2.35 4.89 -1.45
CA GLU A 29 -1.38 4.57 -2.49
C GLU A 29 -1.02 3.09 -2.49
N ALA A 30 -0.87 2.49 -1.32
CA ALA A 30 -0.58 1.07 -1.22
C ALA A 30 -1.71 0.23 -1.84
N LEU A 31 -2.95 0.62 -1.62
CA LEU A 31 -4.08 -0.08 -2.20
C LEU A 31 -4.08 0.01 -3.73
N LYS A 32 -3.69 1.15 -4.28
CA LYS A 32 -3.54 1.29 -5.72
C LYS A 32 -2.49 0.34 -6.27
N ILE A 33 -1.37 0.23 -5.57
CA ILE A 33 -0.28 -0.66 -5.97
C ILE A 33 -0.78 -2.10 -5.97
N LEU A 34 -1.47 -2.51 -4.91
CA LEU A 34 -2.01 -3.86 -4.82
C LEU A 34 -3.05 -4.13 -5.90
N GLY A 35 -3.91 -3.16 -6.16
CA GLY A 35 -4.93 -3.29 -7.19
C GLY A 35 -4.39 -3.33 -8.60
N GLY A 36 -3.18 -2.82 -8.80
CA GLY A 36 -2.53 -2.82 -10.10
C GLY A 36 -1.87 -4.13 -10.45
N LYS A 37 -1.85 -5.06 -9.51
CA LYS A 37 -1.30 -6.38 -9.76
C LYS A 37 -2.39 -7.32 -10.25
#